data_1d1dd5d230beb18868f45f2539fe780c
#
_entry.id   1d1dd5d230beb18868f45f2539fe780c
#
_cell.length_a   1.000
_cell.length_b   1.000
_cell.length_c   1.000
_cell.angle_alpha   90.00
_cell.angle_beta   90.00
_cell.angle_gamma   90.00
#
_symmetry.space_group_name_H-M   'P 1'
#
loop_
_entity.id
_entity.type
_entity.pdbx_description
1 polymer ?
#
loop_
_entity_poly.entity_id
_entity_poly.type
_entity_poly.pdbx_seq_one_letter_code
_entity_poly.pdbx_strand_id
1 'polypeptide(L)'
;MAKRIINSIDDFVALKGERLGESSWLEISQEIINCFADATFDHQWIHTDSVRAKIESPYQSTIAHGYLTLSLLPYLLNDIIEVNNLEHLVNYGIKEMIYKNAVLSGNRIRLVATLNKAKDLGNICKTEIHCRFEIDGIDEPALEGTIIYLYYFK
;
A
#
# COMPACT_ATOMS: atom_id res chain seq x y z
N MET A 1 -9.98 -5.04 -12.64
CA MET A 1 -9.16 -5.97 -13.46
C MET A 1 -9.25 -7.37 -12.89
N ALA A 2 -8.98 -8.43 -13.69
CA ALA A 2 -8.93 -9.78 -13.13
C ALA A 2 -7.71 -9.89 -12.19
N LYS A 3 -7.92 -10.41 -10.99
CA LYS A 3 -6.83 -10.66 -10.04
C LYS A 3 -5.92 -11.79 -10.56
N ARG A 4 -4.65 -11.70 -10.23
CA ARG A 4 -3.72 -12.82 -10.47
C ARG A 4 -3.92 -13.86 -9.37
N ILE A 5 -4.27 -15.08 -9.76
CA ILE A 5 -4.52 -16.18 -8.83
C ILE A 5 -3.21 -16.91 -8.52
N ILE A 6 -2.95 -17.13 -7.25
CA ILE A 6 -1.77 -17.82 -6.72
C ILE A 6 -2.26 -18.95 -5.84
N ASN A 7 -1.97 -20.19 -6.20
CA ASN A 7 -2.47 -21.37 -5.51
C ASN A 7 -1.41 -22.08 -4.65
N SER A 8 -0.12 -21.77 -4.90
CA SER A 8 1.01 -22.46 -4.28
C SER A 8 2.24 -21.55 -4.15
N ILE A 9 3.23 -22.02 -3.43
CA ILE A 9 4.56 -21.39 -3.34
C ILE A 9 5.24 -21.38 -4.70
N ASP A 10 5.09 -22.46 -5.48
CA ASP A 10 5.67 -22.54 -6.82
C ASP A 10 5.13 -21.47 -7.76
N ASP A 11 3.84 -21.09 -7.63
CA ASP A 11 3.25 -20.00 -8.40
C ASP A 11 3.95 -18.67 -8.05
N PHE A 12 4.22 -18.39 -6.77
CA PHE A 12 4.99 -17.22 -6.37
C PHE A 12 6.41 -17.25 -6.96
N VAL A 13 7.07 -18.40 -6.88
CA VAL A 13 8.45 -18.56 -7.36
C VAL A 13 8.52 -18.33 -8.88
N ALA A 14 7.52 -18.81 -9.63
CA ALA A 14 7.42 -18.62 -11.07
C ALA A 14 7.21 -17.15 -11.47
N LEU A 15 6.58 -16.34 -10.61
CA LEU A 15 6.30 -14.92 -10.84
C LEU A 15 7.44 -13.98 -10.43
N LYS A 16 8.57 -14.51 -9.97
CA LYS A 16 9.71 -13.71 -9.51
C LYS A 16 10.24 -12.80 -10.62
N GLY A 17 10.34 -11.52 -10.30
CA GLY A 17 10.76 -10.45 -11.23
C GLY A 17 9.61 -9.86 -12.05
N GLU A 18 8.39 -10.38 -11.95
CA GLU A 18 7.24 -9.91 -12.72
C GLU A 18 6.44 -8.82 -12.01
N ARG A 19 5.88 -7.91 -12.80
CA ARG A 19 4.81 -7.01 -12.34
C ARG A 19 3.57 -7.83 -12.05
N LEU A 20 3.11 -7.78 -10.79
CA LEU A 20 1.91 -8.48 -10.35
C LEU A 20 0.64 -7.81 -10.92
N GLY A 21 0.64 -6.49 -10.98
CA GLY A 21 -0.47 -5.70 -11.49
C GLY A 21 -0.59 -4.35 -10.81
N GLU A 22 -1.78 -3.77 -10.95
CA GLU A 22 -2.18 -2.53 -10.30
C GLU A 22 -3.58 -2.67 -9.71
N SER A 23 -3.83 -1.97 -8.60
CA SER A 23 -5.13 -1.93 -7.95
C SER A 23 -6.08 -0.97 -8.66
N SER A 24 -7.35 -1.01 -8.32
CA SER A 24 -8.28 0.07 -8.60
C SER A 24 -7.87 1.34 -7.85
N TRP A 25 -8.34 2.49 -8.33
CA TRP A 25 -8.16 3.77 -7.67
C TRP A 25 -9.02 3.85 -6.41
N LEU A 26 -8.42 4.30 -5.29
CA LEU A 26 -9.08 4.55 -4.02
C LEU A 26 -8.99 6.04 -3.70
N GLU A 27 -10.13 6.68 -3.46
CA GLU A 27 -10.18 8.05 -2.96
C GLU A 27 -9.79 8.10 -1.47
N ILE A 28 -8.91 9.01 -1.12
CA ILE A 28 -8.50 9.29 0.26
C ILE A 28 -9.29 10.49 0.76
N SER A 29 -10.48 10.21 1.26
CA SER A 29 -11.36 11.25 1.79
C SER A 29 -10.88 11.79 3.15
N GLN A 30 -11.35 12.99 3.52
CA GLN A 30 -11.09 13.55 4.85
C GLN A 30 -11.60 12.64 5.98
N GLU A 31 -12.68 11.92 5.74
CA GLU A 31 -13.23 10.97 6.72
C GLU A 31 -12.26 9.82 7.00
N ILE A 32 -11.65 9.24 5.97
CA ILE A 32 -10.62 8.20 6.11
C ILE A 32 -9.41 8.74 6.91
N ILE A 33 -8.98 9.97 6.61
CA ILE A 33 -7.87 10.61 7.32
C ILE A 33 -8.21 10.81 8.79
N ASN A 34 -9.42 11.29 9.10
CA ASN A 34 -9.87 11.50 10.48
C ASN A 34 -9.98 10.16 11.24
N CYS A 35 -10.53 9.11 10.63
CA CYS A 35 -10.58 7.77 11.23
C CYS A 35 -9.17 7.24 11.56
N PHE A 36 -8.20 7.47 10.68
CA PHE A 36 -6.81 7.07 10.95
C PHE A 36 -6.20 7.89 12.07
N ALA A 37 -6.43 9.21 12.11
CA ALA A 37 -6.00 10.09 13.19
C ALA A 37 -6.54 9.62 14.54
N ASP A 38 -7.82 9.25 14.61
CA ASP A 38 -8.48 8.75 15.81
C ASP A 38 -7.89 7.40 16.26
N ALA A 39 -7.63 6.49 15.32
CA ALA A 39 -7.08 5.16 15.60
C ALA A 39 -5.62 5.19 16.07
N THR A 40 -4.86 6.19 15.64
CA THR A 40 -3.42 6.32 15.92
C THR A 40 -3.07 7.43 16.91
N PHE A 41 -4.08 8.25 17.31
CA PHE A 41 -3.94 9.43 18.15
C PHE A 41 -3.04 10.53 17.54
N ASP A 42 -2.81 10.51 16.23
CA ASP A 42 -2.07 11.55 15.51
C ASP A 42 -3.03 12.57 14.90
N HIS A 43 -3.41 13.54 15.75
CA HIS A 43 -4.32 14.63 15.41
C HIS A 43 -3.60 15.90 14.97
N GLN A 44 -2.45 15.79 14.34
CA GLN A 44 -1.76 16.96 13.78
C GLN A 44 -2.71 17.78 12.90
N TRP A 45 -2.74 19.10 13.09
CA TRP A 45 -3.66 19.99 12.37
C TRP A 45 -3.58 19.86 10.84
N ILE A 46 -2.40 19.57 10.31
CA ILE A 46 -2.19 19.39 8.88
C ILE A 46 -2.99 18.21 8.29
N HIS A 47 -3.45 17.28 9.13
CA HIS A 47 -4.28 16.15 8.75
C HIS A 47 -5.76 16.38 9.03
N THR A 48 -6.10 17.08 10.12
CA THR A 48 -7.47 17.07 10.66
C THR A 48 -8.19 18.42 10.62
N ASP A 49 -7.46 19.54 10.50
CA ASP A 49 -8.04 20.88 10.47
C ASP A 49 -8.03 21.46 9.05
N SER A 50 -9.12 21.22 8.30
CA SER A 50 -9.25 21.67 6.91
C SER A 50 -9.33 23.19 6.76
N VAL A 51 -9.83 23.91 7.78
CA VAL A 51 -9.92 25.38 7.77
C VAL A 51 -8.52 25.98 7.91
N ARG A 52 -7.78 25.52 8.89
CA ARG A 52 -6.40 25.94 9.12
C ARG A 52 -5.48 25.51 7.97
N ALA A 53 -5.63 24.28 7.47
CA ALA A 53 -4.82 23.77 6.39
C ALA A 53 -4.97 24.55 5.10
N LYS A 54 -6.17 25.05 4.81
CA LYS A 54 -6.41 25.91 3.64
C LYS A 54 -5.63 27.23 3.68
N ILE A 55 -5.31 27.73 4.87
CA ILE A 55 -4.64 29.02 5.07
C ILE A 55 -3.13 28.83 5.30
N GLU A 56 -2.75 27.88 6.14
CA GLU A 56 -1.38 27.74 6.66
C GLU A 56 -0.58 26.61 6.02
N SER A 57 -1.27 25.58 5.43
CA SER A 57 -0.57 24.46 4.80
C SER A 57 0.05 24.88 3.45
N PRO A 58 1.28 24.47 3.15
CA PRO A 58 1.88 24.68 1.83
C PRO A 58 1.09 24.01 0.71
N TYR A 59 0.22 23.06 1.05
CA TYR A 59 -0.64 22.34 0.11
C TYR A 59 -2.02 22.97 -0.06
N GLN A 60 -2.37 23.99 0.75
CA GLN A 60 -3.71 24.62 0.80
C GLN A 60 -4.85 23.61 1.02
N SER A 61 -4.53 22.49 1.61
CA SER A 61 -5.42 21.37 1.92
C SER A 61 -4.84 20.57 3.10
N THR A 62 -5.67 19.75 3.71
CA THR A 62 -5.20 18.67 4.57
C THR A 62 -4.56 17.57 3.73
N ILE A 63 -3.64 16.84 4.35
CA ILE A 63 -2.94 15.72 3.73
C ILE A 63 -3.15 14.43 4.54
N ALA A 64 -3.13 13.29 3.88
CA ALA A 64 -3.11 12.01 4.55
C ALA A 64 -1.80 11.80 5.33
N HIS A 65 -1.87 11.09 6.45
CA HIS A 65 -0.69 10.57 7.11
C HIS A 65 0.07 9.65 6.14
N GLY A 66 1.38 9.76 6.09
CA GLY A 66 2.18 8.82 5.29
C GLY A 66 1.92 7.36 5.70
N TYR A 67 1.79 7.13 7.00
CA TYR A 67 1.45 5.80 7.54
C TYR A 67 0.04 5.33 7.17
N LEU A 68 -0.94 6.22 6.97
CA LEU A 68 -2.25 5.83 6.42
C LEU A 68 -2.06 5.24 5.02
N THR A 69 -1.35 5.95 4.13
CA THR A 69 -1.11 5.48 2.76
C THR A 69 -0.43 4.12 2.75
N LEU A 70 0.60 3.93 3.59
CA LEU A 70 1.28 2.64 3.72
C LEU A 70 0.35 1.55 4.28
N SER A 71 -0.48 1.87 5.27
CA SER A 71 -1.40 0.92 5.91
C SER A 71 -2.49 0.39 4.96
N LEU A 72 -2.77 1.09 3.87
CA LEU A 72 -3.69 0.65 2.81
C LEU A 72 -3.10 -0.43 1.89
N LEU A 73 -1.81 -0.74 2.03
CA LEU A 73 -1.12 -1.70 1.17
C LEU A 73 -1.79 -3.09 1.13
N PRO A 74 -2.17 -3.73 2.26
CA PRO A 74 -2.82 -5.04 2.19
C PRO A 74 -4.16 -4.99 1.45
N TYR A 75 -4.94 -3.94 1.67
CA TYR A 75 -6.21 -3.75 0.99
C TYR A 75 -6.04 -3.63 -0.53
N LEU A 76 -5.12 -2.76 -0.98
CA LEU A 76 -4.86 -2.53 -2.40
C LEU A 76 -4.17 -3.74 -3.06
N LEU A 77 -3.32 -4.47 -2.32
CA LEU A 77 -2.67 -5.67 -2.85
C LEU A 77 -3.69 -6.81 -3.07
N ASN A 78 -4.70 -6.91 -2.20
CA ASN A 78 -5.81 -7.87 -2.37
C ASN A 78 -6.67 -7.59 -3.60
N ASP A 79 -6.61 -6.39 -4.18
CA ASP A 79 -7.24 -6.09 -5.46
C ASP A 79 -6.42 -6.59 -6.66
N ILE A 80 -5.11 -6.81 -6.46
CA ILE A 80 -4.17 -7.26 -7.50
C ILE A 80 -4.02 -8.77 -7.53
N ILE A 81 -3.82 -9.40 -6.36
CA ILE A 81 -3.60 -10.84 -6.24
C ILE A 81 -4.65 -11.48 -5.34
N GLU A 82 -4.94 -12.74 -5.62
CA GLU A 82 -5.71 -13.63 -4.75
C GLU A 82 -4.87 -14.86 -4.46
N VAL A 83 -4.61 -15.12 -3.18
CA VAL A 83 -3.79 -16.25 -2.73
C VAL A 83 -4.70 -17.31 -2.11
N ASN A 84 -4.83 -18.43 -2.81
CA ASN A 84 -5.58 -19.60 -2.36
C ASN A 84 -4.75 -20.46 -1.40
N ASN A 85 -5.41 -21.35 -0.67
CA ASN A 85 -4.76 -22.28 0.28
C ASN A 85 -3.91 -21.59 1.36
N LEU A 86 -4.13 -20.30 1.56
CA LEU A 86 -3.45 -19.52 2.57
C LEU A 86 -4.01 -19.84 3.95
N GLU A 87 -3.14 -20.11 4.92
CA GLU A 87 -3.51 -20.19 6.33
C GLU A 87 -3.59 -18.80 6.92
N HIS A 88 -2.49 -18.03 6.79
CA HIS A 88 -2.42 -16.61 7.17
C HIS A 88 -1.25 -15.90 6.49
N LEU A 89 -1.28 -14.56 6.57
CA LEU A 89 -0.27 -13.65 6.03
C LEU A 89 0.34 -12.83 7.17
N VAL A 90 1.67 -12.68 7.17
CA VAL A 90 2.37 -11.84 8.16
C VAL A 90 3.12 -10.71 7.46
N ASN A 91 2.88 -9.48 7.92
CA ASN A 91 3.72 -8.32 7.61
C ASN A 91 5.05 -8.49 8.34
N TYR A 92 6.06 -9.04 7.66
CA TYR A 92 7.32 -9.41 8.29
C TYR A 92 8.29 -8.23 8.42
N GLY A 93 8.29 -7.34 7.43
CA GLY A 93 9.18 -6.18 7.48
C GLY A 93 9.07 -5.26 6.29
N ILE A 94 9.70 -4.12 6.43
CA ILE A 94 9.89 -3.12 5.38
C ILE A 94 11.39 -3.03 5.14
N LYS A 95 11.81 -3.26 3.91
CA LYS A 95 13.22 -3.18 3.55
C LYS A 95 13.63 -1.75 3.26
N GLU A 96 12.78 -1.03 2.56
CA GLU A 96 12.93 0.38 2.22
C GLU A 96 11.54 0.95 1.92
N MET A 97 11.28 2.17 2.39
CA MET A 97 10.07 2.91 2.04
C MET A 97 10.36 4.40 2.09
N ILE A 98 10.15 5.08 0.96
CA ILE A 98 10.41 6.51 0.82
C ILE A 98 9.09 7.21 0.51
N TYR A 99 8.75 8.22 1.31
CA TYR A 99 7.63 9.13 1.06
C TYR A 99 8.11 10.25 0.14
N LYS A 100 7.47 10.41 -1.01
CA LYS A 100 7.88 11.37 -2.05
C LYS A 100 6.91 12.52 -2.19
N ASN A 101 5.61 12.25 -2.23
CA ASN A 101 4.57 13.26 -2.35
C ASN A 101 3.50 13.12 -1.28
N ALA A 102 2.96 14.27 -0.86
CA ALA A 102 1.79 14.29 0.01
C ALA A 102 0.54 13.88 -0.77
N VAL A 103 -0.28 13.01 -0.14
CA VAL A 103 -1.62 12.68 -0.64
C VAL A 103 -2.60 13.67 -0.02
N LEU A 104 -3.17 14.55 -0.83
CA LEU A 104 -4.15 15.53 -0.37
C LEU A 104 -5.50 14.86 -0.10
N SER A 105 -6.27 15.41 0.82
CA SER A 105 -7.67 15.00 0.99
C SER A 105 -8.42 15.12 -0.34
N GLY A 106 -9.12 14.03 -0.73
CA GLY A 106 -9.80 13.91 -2.02
C GLY A 106 -8.95 13.38 -3.18
N ASN A 107 -7.63 13.23 -3.01
CA ASN A 107 -6.82 12.55 -4.02
C ASN A 107 -7.21 11.07 -4.13
N ARG A 108 -7.04 10.50 -5.32
CA ARG A 108 -7.12 9.07 -5.55
C ARG A 108 -5.74 8.47 -5.65
N ILE A 109 -5.54 7.34 -5.00
CA ILE A 109 -4.29 6.57 -5.06
C ILE A 109 -4.55 5.16 -5.57
N ARG A 110 -3.52 4.52 -6.14
CA ARG A 110 -3.50 3.09 -6.45
C ARG A 110 -2.14 2.50 -6.14
N LEU A 111 -2.11 1.19 -5.94
CA LEU A 111 -0.90 0.42 -5.78
C LEU A 111 -0.49 -0.20 -7.13
N VAL A 112 0.77 -0.06 -7.49
CA VAL A 112 1.44 -0.88 -8.50
C VAL A 112 2.42 -1.79 -7.78
N ALA A 113 2.30 -3.11 -7.99
CA ALA A 113 3.09 -4.11 -7.29
C ALA A 113 3.93 -4.95 -8.25
N THR A 114 5.20 -5.20 -7.87
CA THR A 114 6.15 -6.08 -8.58
C THR A 114 6.76 -7.06 -7.60
N LEU A 115 6.76 -8.35 -7.93
CA LEU A 115 7.36 -9.38 -7.11
C LEU A 115 8.87 -9.47 -7.38
N ASN A 116 9.69 -8.85 -6.55
CA ASN A 116 11.13 -8.86 -6.72
C ASN A 116 11.75 -10.21 -6.35
N LYS A 117 11.27 -10.82 -5.25
CA LYS A 117 11.76 -12.11 -4.78
C LYS A 117 10.64 -12.94 -4.18
N ALA A 118 10.75 -14.25 -4.38
CA ALA A 118 9.99 -15.27 -3.68
C ALA A 118 10.96 -16.38 -3.27
N LYS A 119 10.88 -16.81 -2.03
CA LYS A 119 11.69 -17.91 -1.47
C LYS A 119 10.81 -18.89 -0.76
N ASP A 120 10.91 -20.14 -1.18
CA ASP A 120 10.30 -21.27 -0.50
C ASP A 120 11.08 -21.61 0.78
N LEU A 121 10.38 -21.67 1.90
CA LEU A 121 10.87 -22.07 3.23
C LEU A 121 10.09 -23.27 3.80
N GLY A 122 9.57 -24.12 2.91
CA GLY A 122 8.73 -25.27 3.25
C GLY A 122 7.25 -24.95 3.08
N ASN A 123 6.51 -24.70 4.16
CA ASN A 123 5.12 -24.25 4.09
C ASN A 123 4.96 -22.71 4.09
N ILE A 124 6.06 -21.98 3.99
CA ILE A 124 6.09 -20.51 4.04
C ILE A 124 6.74 -19.98 2.78
N CYS A 125 6.06 -19.08 2.07
CA CYS A 125 6.67 -18.29 1.02
C CYS A 125 7.08 -16.93 1.57
N LYS A 126 8.40 -16.65 1.60
CA LYS A 126 8.90 -15.30 1.90
C LYS A 126 9.03 -14.51 0.62
N THR A 127 8.31 -13.38 0.53
CA THR A 127 8.31 -12.51 -0.65
C THR A 127 8.91 -11.15 -0.34
N GLU A 128 9.60 -10.55 -1.35
CA GLU A 128 9.92 -9.13 -1.40
C GLU A 128 9.08 -8.53 -2.53
N ILE A 129 8.14 -7.65 -2.19
CA ILE A 129 7.26 -7.00 -3.14
C ILE A 129 7.61 -5.52 -3.21
N HIS A 130 8.00 -5.06 -4.39
CA HIS A 130 8.16 -3.63 -4.66
C HIS A 130 6.78 -3.01 -4.85
N CYS A 131 6.54 -1.94 -4.11
CA CYS A 131 5.27 -1.23 -4.03
C CYS A 131 5.49 0.22 -4.44
N ARG A 132 4.70 0.69 -5.41
CA ARG A 132 4.64 2.07 -5.83
C ARG A 132 3.20 2.56 -5.70
N PHE A 133 2.97 3.55 -4.83
CA PHE A 133 1.66 4.15 -4.65
C PHE A 133 1.56 5.39 -5.54
N GLU A 134 0.80 5.29 -6.59
CA GLU A 134 0.55 6.38 -7.53
C GLU A 134 -0.57 7.28 -7.04
N ILE A 135 -0.47 8.59 -7.34
CA ILE A 135 -1.53 9.58 -7.15
C ILE A 135 -2.08 9.92 -8.53
N ASP A 136 -3.40 9.89 -8.67
CA ASP A 136 -4.06 10.20 -9.95
C ASP A 136 -3.69 11.61 -10.45
N GLY A 137 -3.22 11.68 -11.69
CA GLY A 137 -2.78 12.91 -12.33
C GLY A 137 -1.41 13.46 -11.89
N ILE A 138 -0.63 12.71 -11.08
CA ILE A 138 0.70 13.11 -10.61
C ILE A 138 1.72 12.03 -10.99
N ASP A 139 2.78 12.39 -11.68
CA ASP A 139 3.79 11.44 -12.17
C ASP A 139 4.62 10.83 -11.05
N GLU A 140 4.99 11.64 -10.05
CA GLU A 140 5.78 11.16 -8.92
C GLU A 140 4.87 10.49 -7.87
N PRO A 141 5.22 9.28 -7.38
CA PRO A 141 4.36 8.54 -6.46
C PRO A 141 4.25 9.20 -5.08
N ALA A 142 3.19 8.85 -4.33
CA ALA A 142 3.06 9.21 -2.92
C ALA A 142 4.18 8.57 -2.08
N LEU A 143 4.38 7.29 -2.29
CA LEU A 143 5.45 6.52 -1.65
C LEU A 143 5.86 5.33 -2.52
N GLU A 144 7.09 4.88 -2.32
CA GLU A 144 7.67 3.77 -3.07
C GLU A 144 8.69 3.03 -2.23
N GLY A 145 8.69 1.71 -2.33
CA GLY A 145 9.65 0.88 -1.59
C GLY A 145 9.37 -0.60 -1.68
N THR A 146 10.00 -1.37 -0.80
CA THR A 146 9.89 -2.83 -0.80
C THR A 146 9.47 -3.34 0.57
N ILE A 147 8.42 -4.13 0.58
CA ILE A 147 7.91 -4.82 1.77
C ILE A 147 8.27 -6.30 1.72
N ILE A 148 8.28 -6.91 2.89
CA ILE A 148 8.52 -8.35 3.07
C ILE A 148 7.30 -8.97 3.70
N TYR A 149 6.68 -9.93 3.00
CA TYR A 149 5.58 -10.74 3.51
C TYR A 149 5.99 -12.20 3.69
N LEU A 150 5.38 -12.84 4.69
CA LEU A 150 5.40 -14.28 4.86
C LEU A 150 3.99 -14.83 4.62
N TYR A 151 3.84 -15.61 3.56
CA TYR A 151 2.62 -16.32 3.22
C TYR A 151 2.71 -17.74 3.76
N TYR A 152 1.86 -18.09 4.73
CA TYR A 152 1.79 -19.43 5.31
C TYR A 152 0.72 -20.22 4.57
N PHE A 153 1.13 -21.30 3.91
CA PHE A 153 0.25 -22.19 3.17
C PHE A 153 -0.20 -23.38 4.04
N LYS A 154 -1.43 -23.88 3.78
CA LYS A 154 -2.00 -25.05 4.44
C LYS A 154 -1.32 -26.34 4.02
#